data_44039b07fe3defd6371ad6a5ac7286c7
#
_entry.id   44039b07fe3defd6371ad6a5ac7286c7
#
_cell.length_a   1.000
_cell.length_b   1.000
_cell.length_c   1.000
_cell.angle_alpha   90.00
_cell.angle_beta   90.00
_cell.angle_gamma   90.00
#
_symmetry.space_group_name_H-M   'P 1'
#
loop_
_entity.id
_entity.type
_entity.pdbx_description
1 polymer ?
#
loop_
_entity_poly.entity_id
_entity_poly.type
_entity_poly.pdbx_seq_one_letter_code
_entity_poly.pdbx_strand_id
1 'polypeptide(L)'
;MTLQQKTVLENTDIRSIVVNDAWQVSIVADSVTFVELSYSAYLESYLKAKMTGSQLEIGFTGNVRPASNSVFSATIHTSKVEKIDAKDASKLNFFGHYPATSDSLIVHLEDASVCSGLDYSGHECKVIIEDASQFIGFQLSCTNGEVRVSDASTCKGNFDMQFHLIANLSDASHLITFGGTAPYAMIKLQDASLLNMVQTEVNEMHVDLSGASEATVNVKDHMEGTLNESSTLYYKGHPQLNVDCSDGSQLIPF
;
A
#
# COMPACT_ATOMS: atom_id res chain seq x y z
N MET A 1 8.40 -24.01 -24.07
CA MET A 1 9.43 -23.86 -23.02
C MET A 1 9.15 -24.87 -21.92
N THR A 2 10.17 -25.53 -21.38
CA THR A 2 9.98 -26.47 -20.27
C THR A 2 9.81 -25.68 -18.97
N LEU A 3 8.70 -25.90 -18.27
CA LEU A 3 8.44 -25.34 -16.94
C LEU A 3 9.15 -26.21 -15.90
N GLN A 4 9.79 -25.58 -14.93
CA GLN A 4 10.37 -26.22 -13.77
C GLN A 4 9.79 -25.64 -12.48
N GLN A 5 9.78 -26.45 -11.43
CA GLN A 5 9.39 -26.07 -10.08
C GLN A 5 10.47 -26.48 -9.08
N LYS A 6 10.68 -25.66 -8.06
CA LYS A 6 11.68 -25.91 -7.02
C LYS A 6 11.22 -25.33 -5.70
N THR A 7 11.22 -26.14 -4.65
CA THR A 7 11.04 -25.67 -3.27
C THR A 7 12.40 -25.31 -2.69
N VAL A 8 12.47 -24.14 -2.06
CA VAL A 8 13.70 -23.61 -1.43
C VAL A 8 13.35 -22.94 -0.10
N LEU A 9 14.37 -22.67 0.71
CA LEU A 9 14.26 -21.89 1.95
C LEU A 9 13.24 -22.46 2.96
N GLU A 10 13.23 -23.78 3.12
CA GLU A 10 12.38 -24.45 4.10
C GLU A 10 12.78 -24.08 5.54
N ASN A 11 11.77 -23.87 6.40
CA ASN A 11 11.92 -23.54 7.81
C ASN A 11 12.78 -22.30 8.12
N THR A 12 12.75 -21.30 7.22
CA THR A 12 13.41 -20.01 7.42
C THR A 12 12.46 -19.01 8.07
N ASP A 13 12.98 -17.97 8.74
CA ASP A 13 12.16 -16.90 9.32
C ASP A 13 12.06 -15.74 8.31
N ILE A 14 11.04 -15.77 7.45
CA ILE A 14 10.77 -14.72 6.45
C ILE A 14 9.82 -13.70 7.06
N ARG A 15 10.27 -12.45 7.20
CA ARG A 15 9.49 -11.30 7.69
C ARG A 15 9.50 -10.12 6.74
N SER A 16 10.57 -9.97 5.97
CA SER A 16 10.72 -8.93 4.95
C SER A 16 10.79 -9.57 3.57
N ILE A 17 10.00 -9.05 2.63
CA ILE A 17 9.88 -9.58 1.27
C ILE A 17 10.24 -8.45 0.30
N VAL A 18 11.29 -8.66 -0.49
CA VAL A 18 11.74 -7.76 -1.57
C VAL A 18 11.55 -8.48 -2.89
N VAL A 19 10.82 -7.85 -3.82
CA VAL A 19 10.53 -8.43 -5.14
C VAL A 19 10.88 -7.44 -6.24
N ASN A 20 11.73 -7.87 -7.16
CA ASN A 20 12.21 -7.07 -8.29
C ASN A 20 11.94 -7.78 -9.62
N ASP A 21 12.25 -7.13 -10.74
CA ASP A 21 12.32 -7.71 -12.09
C ASP A 21 10.99 -8.32 -12.58
N ALA A 22 9.87 -7.67 -12.32
CA ALA A 22 8.54 -8.07 -12.79
C ALA A 22 8.07 -9.48 -12.35
N TRP A 23 8.58 -10.00 -11.25
CA TRP A 23 8.14 -11.28 -10.70
C TRP A 23 6.67 -11.23 -10.26
N GLN A 24 6.01 -12.38 -10.44
CA GLN A 24 4.67 -12.62 -9.90
C GLN A 24 4.79 -13.48 -8.64
N VAL A 25 4.43 -12.90 -7.48
CA VAL A 25 4.62 -13.55 -6.18
C VAL A 25 3.28 -13.66 -5.47
N SER A 26 2.92 -14.87 -5.09
CA SER A 26 1.83 -15.16 -4.15
C SER A 26 2.39 -15.32 -2.75
N ILE A 27 1.82 -14.63 -1.77
CA ILE A 27 2.21 -14.75 -0.37
C ILE A 27 1.03 -15.36 0.39
N VAL A 28 1.25 -16.51 1.01
CA VAL A 28 0.23 -17.32 1.69
C VAL A 28 0.52 -17.34 3.18
N ALA A 29 -0.47 -16.99 3.99
CA ALA A 29 -0.39 -17.09 5.45
C ALA A 29 -0.37 -18.57 5.84
N ASP A 30 0.78 -19.06 6.29
CA ASP A 30 1.00 -20.45 6.65
C ASP A 30 1.88 -20.57 7.91
N SER A 31 1.66 -21.62 8.69
CA SER A 31 2.46 -21.94 9.87
C SER A 31 3.85 -22.49 9.52
N VAL A 32 4.01 -23.04 8.32
CA VAL A 32 5.28 -23.56 7.79
C VAL A 32 5.82 -22.58 6.77
N THR A 33 7.09 -22.20 6.92
CA THR A 33 7.74 -21.26 6.01
C THR A 33 8.56 -21.98 4.96
N PHE A 34 8.26 -21.72 3.69
CA PHE A 34 9.02 -22.20 2.53
C PHE A 34 8.70 -21.36 1.30
N VAL A 35 9.48 -21.49 0.25
CA VAL A 35 9.30 -20.78 -1.01
C VAL A 35 9.27 -21.78 -2.17
N GLU A 36 8.22 -21.70 -2.98
CA GLU A 36 8.09 -22.45 -4.23
C GLU A 36 8.37 -21.53 -5.42
N LEU A 37 9.33 -21.90 -6.25
CA LEU A 37 9.65 -21.19 -7.49
C LEU A 37 9.12 -21.97 -8.69
N SER A 38 8.45 -21.26 -9.62
CA SER A 38 8.03 -21.80 -10.92
C SER A 38 8.65 -20.95 -12.02
N TYR A 39 9.43 -21.58 -12.90
CA TYR A 39 10.22 -20.87 -13.89
C TYR A 39 10.46 -21.63 -15.17
N SER A 40 10.71 -20.91 -16.27
CA SER A 40 11.18 -21.48 -17.52
C SER A 40 12.62 -21.98 -17.36
N ALA A 41 12.92 -23.21 -17.74
CA ALA A 41 14.19 -23.91 -17.45
C ALA A 41 15.46 -23.11 -17.79
N TYR A 42 15.46 -22.33 -18.87
CA TYR A 42 16.62 -21.53 -19.26
C TYR A 42 16.93 -20.36 -18.31
N LEU A 43 16.01 -19.99 -17.40
CA LEU A 43 16.20 -18.92 -16.41
C LEU A 43 16.90 -19.42 -15.14
N GLU A 44 17.07 -20.72 -14.95
CA GLU A 44 17.54 -21.31 -13.69
C GLU A 44 18.83 -20.68 -13.15
N SER A 45 19.81 -20.43 -14.02
CA SER A 45 21.10 -19.84 -13.63
C SER A 45 21.04 -18.36 -13.24
N TYR A 46 19.91 -17.70 -13.51
CA TYR A 46 19.70 -16.29 -13.22
C TYR A 46 18.78 -16.05 -12.01
N LEU A 47 18.16 -17.10 -11.48
CA LEU A 47 17.21 -16.94 -10.37
C LEU A 47 17.91 -16.44 -9.12
N LYS A 48 17.26 -15.47 -8.47
CA LYS A 48 17.65 -14.96 -7.16
C LYS A 48 16.52 -15.20 -6.18
N ALA A 49 16.73 -16.12 -5.24
CA ALA A 49 15.90 -16.31 -4.05
C ALA A 49 16.87 -16.38 -2.86
N LYS A 50 17.17 -15.21 -2.28
CA LYS A 50 18.24 -15.05 -1.30
C LYS A 50 17.72 -14.53 0.02
N MET A 51 18.09 -15.20 1.10
CA MET A 51 17.90 -14.71 2.47
C MET A 51 19.08 -13.86 2.94
N THR A 52 18.76 -12.75 3.61
CA THR A 52 19.71 -11.94 4.36
C THR A 52 19.06 -11.58 5.70
N GLY A 53 19.43 -12.28 6.77
CA GLY A 53 18.67 -12.25 8.02
C GLY A 53 17.25 -12.79 7.81
N SER A 54 16.23 -12.00 8.13
CA SER A 54 14.81 -12.30 7.89
C SER A 54 14.26 -11.73 6.56
N GLN A 55 15.12 -11.15 5.72
CA GLN A 55 14.71 -10.60 4.43
C GLN A 55 14.93 -11.63 3.33
N LEU A 56 13.84 -11.94 2.61
CA LEU A 56 13.85 -12.70 1.36
C LEU A 56 13.87 -11.73 0.18
N GLU A 57 14.80 -11.90 -0.73
CA GLU A 57 14.85 -11.18 -2.00
C GLU A 57 14.58 -12.14 -3.17
N ILE A 58 13.55 -11.81 -3.97
CA ILE A 58 13.16 -12.52 -5.20
C ILE A 58 13.41 -11.62 -6.40
N GLY A 59 14.10 -12.14 -7.40
CA GLY A 59 14.45 -11.40 -8.61
C GLY A 59 15.36 -12.21 -9.53
N PHE A 60 16.13 -11.52 -10.35
CA PHE A 60 17.18 -12.12 -11.18
C PHE A 60 18.57 -11.64 -10.76
N THR A 61 19.58 -12.42 -11.09
CA THR A 61 20.98 -12.05 -10.96
C THR A 61 21.46 -11.43 -12.28
N GLY A 62 21.78 -10.13 -12.26
CA GLY A 62 22.22 -9.40 -13.46
C GLY A 62 21.05 -8.94 -14.35
N ASN A 63 21.36 -8.31 -15.47
CA ASN A 63 20.39 -7.79 -16.42
C ASN A 63 19.81 -8.91 -17.28
N VAL A 64 18.75 -9.53 -16.82
CA VAL A 64 18.02 -10.58 -17.56
C VAL A 64 16.86 -9.96 -18.31
N ARG A 65 16.71 -10.31 -19.58
CA ARG A 65 15.53 -9.98 -20.38
C ARG A 65 14.79 -11.27 -20.75
N PRO A 66 13.83 -11.70 -19.93
CA PRO A 66 13.06 -12.90 -20.23
C PRO A 66 12.29 -12.74 -21.55
N ALA A 67 12.14 -13.84 -22.28
CA ALA A 67 11.27 -13.86 -23.46
C ALA A 67 9.81 -13.61 -23.03
N SER A 68 8.98 -13.06 -23.92
CA SER A 68 7.61 -12.62 -23.61
C SER A 68 6.67 -13.74 -23.10
N ASN A 69 7.00 -14.99 -23.36
CA ASN A 69 6.25 -16.17 -22.90
C ASN A 69 6.95 -16.94 -21.76
N SER A 70 7.93 -16.33 -21.11
CA SER A 70 8.63 -16.94 -19.96
C SER A 70 7.76 -16.93 -18.72
N VAL A 71 7.87 -17.99 -17.93
CA VAL A 71 7.28 -18.08 -16.59
C VAL A 71 8.39 -17.83 -15.58
N PHE A 72 8.12 -16.96 -14.63
CA PHE A 72 8.92 -16.72 -13.43
C PHE A 72 8.01 -16.19 -12.34
N SER A 73 7.65 -17.06 -11.41
CA SER A 73 6.77 -16.76 -10.28
C SER A 73 7.24 -17.47 -9.01
N ALA A 74 6.81 -16.96 -7.88
CA ALA A 74 7.07 -17.57 -6.58
C ALA A 74 5.79 -17.66 -5.75
N THR A 75 5.69 -18.70 -4.91
CA THR A 75 4.75 -18.73 -3.80
C THR A 75 5.55 -18.76 -2.50
N ILE A 76 5.32 -17.79 -1.64
CA ILE A 76 5.97 -17.65 -0.35
C ILE A 76 4.97 -18.04 0.73
N HIS A 77 5.27 -19.07 1.50
CA HIS A 77 4.51 -19.48 2.67
C HIS A 77 5.17 -18.87 3.91
N THR A 78 4.44 -18.04 4.65
CA THR A 78 4.90 -17.42 5.91
C THR A 78 3.73 -16.93 6.74
N SER A 79 3.84 -17.01 8.05
CA SER A 79 2.86 -16.41 8.97
C SER A 79 3.18 -14.97 9.37
N LYS A 80 4.29 -14.40 8.86
CA LYS A 80 4.83 -13.13 9.33
C LYS A 80 5.12 -12.20 8.16
N VAL A 81 4.71 -10.94 8.29
CA VAL A 81 5.06 -9.88 7.33
C VAL A 81 5.31 -8.59 8.11
N GLU A 82 6.52 -8.05 8.00
CA GLU A 82 6.94 -6.79 8.63
C GLU A 82 7.33 -5.74 7.58
N LYS A 83 7.85 -6.19 6.44
CA LYS A 83 8.21 -5.31 5.33
C LYS A 83 7.90 -5.94 3.98
N ILE A 84 7.32 -5.15 3.11
CA ILE A 84 7.09 -5.45 1.69
C ILE A 84 7.78 -4.35 0.89
N ASP A 85 8.61 -4.73 -0.09
CA ASP A 85 9.30 -3.83 -0.99
C ASP A 85 9.20 -4.42 -2.41
N ALA A 86 8.50 -3.74 -3.32
CA ALA A 86 8.28 -4.25 -4.68
C ALA A 86 8.63 -3.19 -5.72
N LYS A 87 9.41 -3.60 -6.72
CA LYS A 87 9.96 -2.75 -7.78
C LYS A 87 9.85 -3.39 -9.15
N ASP A 88 10.14 -2.61 -10.19
CA ASP A 88 10.30 -3.09 -11.56
C ASP A 88 9.05 -3.84 -12.07
N ALA A 89 7.86 -3.27 -11.92
CA ALA A 89 6.58 -3.85 -12.34
C ALA A 89 6.25 -5.22 -11.72
N SER A 90 6.80 -5.52 -10.55
CA SER A 90 6.51 -6.75 -9.80
C SER A 90 5.07 -6.80 -9.30
N LYS A 91 4.53 -8.02 -9.15
CA LYS A 91 3.15 -8.22 -8.71
C LYS A 91 3.08 -9.15 -7.50
N LEU A 92 2.54 -8.65 -6.40
CA LEU A 92 2.38 -9.39 -5.15
C LEU A 92 0.88 -9.58 -4.84
N ASN A 93 0.50 -10.82 -4.55
CA ASN A 93 -0.86 -11.15 -4.12
C ASN A 93 -0.81 -11.87 -2.76
N PHE A 94 -1.48 -11.29 -1.78
CA PHE A 94 -1.55 -11.84 -0.43
C PHE A 94 -2.81 -12.67 -0.21
N PHE A 95 -2.68 -13.77 0.52
CA PHE A 95 -3.76 -14.69 0.86
C PHE A 95 -3.71 -15.04 2.36
N GLY A 96 -4.80 -14.80 3.06
CA GLY A 96 -4.94 -15.01 4.49
C GLY A 96 -4.66 -13.77 5.32
N HIS A 97 -4.75 -13.91 6.63
CA HIS A 97 -4.58 -12.85 7.60
C HIS A 97 -3.19 -12.90 8.24
N TYR A 98 -2.55 -11.74 8.36
CA TYR A 98 -1.21 -11.59 8.96
C TYR A 98 -1.31 -10.77 10.24
N PRO A 99 -1.29 -11.42 11.40
CA PRO A 99 -1.23 -10.71 12.68
C PRO A 99 0.14 -10.09 12.89
N ALA A 100 0.20 -9.01 13.65
CA ALA A 100 1.46 -8.39 14.03
C ALA A 100 2.38 -9.37 14.76
N THR A 101 3.59 -9.49 14.24
CA THR A 101 4.70 -10.21 14.89
C THR A 101 5.80 -9.25 15.33
N SER A 102 5.70 -7.99 14.92
CA SER A 102 6.50 -6.84 15.32
C SER A 102 5.59 -5.63 15.50
N ASP A 103 6.16 -4.51 15.96
CA ASP A 103 5.40 -3.28 16.20
C ASP A 103 4.96 -2.56 14.90
N SER A 104 5.52 -2.91 13.74
CA SER A 104 5.26 -2.18 12.51
C SER A 104 5.21 -3.03 11.24
N LEU A 105 4.34 -2.62 10.31
CA LEU A 105 4.34 -3.04 8.91
C LEU A 105 4.79 -1.88 8.03
N ILE A 106 5.70 -2.14 7.09
CA ILE A 106 6.11 -1.19 6.06
C ILE A 106 5.79 -1.79 4.69
N VAL A 107 5.01 -1.08 3.87
CA VAL A 107 4.76 -1.40 2.46
C VAL A 107 5.36 -0.30 1.60
N HIS A 108 6.27 -0.65 0.71
CA HIS A 108 6.87 0.25 -0.25
C HIS A 108 6.75 -0.32 -1.66
N LEU A 109 6.11 0.42 -2.56
CA LEU A 109 5.88 0.03 -3.95
C LEU A 109 6.37 1.16 -4.86
N GLU A 110 7.23 0.81 -5.81
CA GLU A 110 7.74 1.72 -6.83
C GLU A 110 7.80 1.06 -8.22
N ASP A 111 8.06 1.84 -9.26
CA ASP A 111 8.27 1.38 -10.64
C ASP A 111 7.11 0.53 -11.20
N ALA A 112 5.90 1.05 -11.13
CA ALA A 112 4.68 0.42 -11.63
C ALA A 112 4.34 -0.95 -11.01
N SER A 113 4.80 -1.19 -9.78
CA SER A 113 4.52 -2.43 -9.06
C SER A 113 3.10 -2.50 -8.51
N VAL A 114 2.59 -3.69 -8.31
CA VAL A 114 1.24 -3.94 -7.79
C VAL A 114 1.29 -4.87 -6.59
N CYS A 115 0.68 -4.44 -5.49
CA CYS A 115 0.44 -5.29 -4.32
C CYS A 115 -1.06 -5.37 -4.03
N SER A 116 -1.58 -6.56 -3.77
CA SER A 116 -3.01 -6.76 -3.54
C SER A 116 -3.33 -7.78 -2.46
N GLY A 117 -4.52 -7.61 -1.83
CA GLY A 117 -5.13 -8.60 -0.95
C GLY A 117 -4.49 -8.72 0.44
N LEU A 118 -3.64 -7.78 0.87
CA LEU A 118 -3.02 -7.82 2.20
C LEU A 118 -4.07 -7.58 3.30
N ASP A 119 -4.27 -8.55 4.17
CA ASP A 119 -5.05 -8.45 5.40
C ASP A 119 -4.10 -8.52 6.60
N TYR A 120 -3.90 -7.38 7.27
CA TYR A 120 -2.93 -7.23 8.34
C TYR A 120 -3.55 -6.55 9.56
N SER A 121 -3.19 -7.02 10.75
CA SER A 121 -3.50 -6.34 12.00
C SER A 121 -2.25 -6.14 12.87
N GLY A 122 -2.07 -4.93 13.40
CA GLY A 122 -0.87 -4.60 14.17
C GLY A 122 -0.90 -3.27 14.91
N HIS A 123 0.26 -2.77 15.27
CA HIS A 123 0.37 -1.49 15.99
C HIS A 123 0.57 -0.33 15.01
N GLU A 124 1.60 -0.35 14.22
CA GLU A 124 1.91 0.70 13.24
C GLU A 124 1.81 0.16 11.81
N CYS A 125 1.25 0.93 10.88
CA CYS A 125 1.37 0.64 9.47
C CYS A 125 1.84 1.86 8.69
N LYS A 126 2.85 1.66 7.83
CA LYS A 126 3.38 2.67 6.93
C LYS A 126 3.31 2.19 5.49
N VAL A 127 2.63 2.95 4.64
CA VAL A 127 2.41 2.64 3.22
C VAL A 127 3.01 3.76 2.39
N ILE A 128 3.93 3.42 1.48
CA ILE A 128 4.57 4.34 0.54
C ILE A 128 4.37 3.77 -0.86
N ILE A 129 3.75 4.55 -1.75
CA ILE A 129 3.43 4.10 -3.12
C ILE A 129 3.82 5.21 -4.09
N GLU A 130 4.74 4.90 -4.98
CA GLU A 130 5.37 5.84 -5.89
C GLU A 130 5.42 5.28 -7.32
N ASP A 131 5.70 6.13 -8.31
CA ASP A 131 6.01 5.75 -9.69
C ASP A 131 4.94 4.87 -10.35
N ALA A 132 3.70 5.36 -10.39
CA ALA A 132 2.54 4.69 -10.99
C ALA A 132 2.21 3.31 -10.40
N SER A 133 2.64 3.05 -9.17
CA SER A 133 2.39 1.78 -8.48
C SER A 133 0.99 1.70 -7.87
N GLN A 134 0.56 0.50 -7.50
CA GLN A 134 -0.77 0.25 -6.98
C GLN A 134 -0.77 -0.65 -5.74
N PHE A 135 -1.45 -0.20 -4.68
CA PHE A 135 -1.80 -1.02 -3.52
C PHE A 135 -3.30 -1.15 -3.42
N ILE A 136 -3.86 -2.33 -3.64
CA ILE A 136 -5.29 -2.53 -3.84
C ILE A 136 -5.87 -3.69 -3.04
N GLY A 137 -7.14 -3.54 -2.60
CA GLY A 137 -7.89 -4.61 -1.94
C GLY A 137 -7.32 -5.04 -0.60
N PHE A 138 -6.64 -4.13 0.11
CA PHE A 138 -6.09 -4.41 1.44
C PHE A 138 -7.09 -4.13 2.57
N GLN A 139 -6.85 -4.75 3.72
CA GLN A 139 -7.45 -4.46 5.02
C GLN A 139 -6.32 -4.24 6.03
N LEU A 140 -6.14 -3.01 6.50
CA LEU A 140 -5.14 -2.67 7.53
C LEU A 140 -5.86 -2.25 8.81
N SER A 141 -5.73 -3.06 9.87
CA SER A 141 -6.30 -2.81 11.19
C SER A 141 -5.17 -2.54 12.18
N CYS A 142 -4.86 -1.25 12.43
CA CYS A 142 -3.70 -0.84 13.20
C CYS A 142 -4.06 0.19 14.27
N THR A 143 -3.14 0.40 15.20
CA THR A 143 -3.27 1.50 16.16
C THR A 143 -3.10 2.83 15.43
N ASN A 144 -2.06 2.96 14.60
CA ASN A 144 -1.77 4.14 13.81
C ASN A 144 -1.42 3.78 12.36
N GLY A 145 -1.74 4.69 11.43
CA GLY A 145 -1.43 4.54 10.02
C GLY A 145 -0.79 5.78 9.40
N GLU A 146 0.24 5.58 8.58
CA GLU A 146 0.81 6.60 7.70
C GLU A 146 0.74 6.12 6.25
N VAL A 147 0.20 6.95 5.37
CA VAL A 147 0.07 6.65 3.93
C VAL A 147 0.65 7.80 3.13
N ARG A 148 1.56 7.48 2.21
CA ARG A 148 2.10 8.41 1.22
C ARG A 148 1.86 7.84 -0.17
N VAL A 149 1.26 8.63 -1.04
CA VAL A 149 0.98 8.24 -2.42
C VAL A 149 1.41 9.37 -3.33
N SER A 150 2.30 9.11 -4.28
CA SER A 150 2.82 10.11 -5.23
C SER A 150 2.92 9.56 -6.65
N ASP A 151 3.24 10.43 -7.59
CA ASP A 151 3.62 10.07 -8.96
C ASP A 151 2.58 9.20 -9.67
N ALA A 152 1.35 9.70 -9.73
CA ALA A 152 0.20 9.03 -10.37
C ALA A 152 -0.13 7.64 -9.81
N SER A 153 0.29 7.35 -8.60
CA SER A 153 0.06 6.07 -7.93
C SER A 153 -1.34 5.94 -7.34
N THR A 154 -1.74 4.73 -7.02
CA THR A 154 -3.09 4.44 -6.51
C THR A 154 -3.06 3.55 -5.28
N CYS A 155 -3.77 3.99 -4.23
CA CYS A 155 -4.00 3.23 -3.00
C CYS A 155 -5.52 3.00 -2.81
N LYS A 156 -5.97 1.72 -2.76
CA LYS A 156 -7.39 1.38 -2.63
C LYS A 156 -7.61 0.23 -1.66
N GLY A 157 -8.27 0.48 -0.54
CA GLY A 157 -8.54 -0.55 0.46
C GLY A 157 -9.18 0.03 1.71
N ASN A 158 -9.02 -0.65 2.84
CA ASN A 158 -9.60 -0.24 4.11
C ASN A 158 -8.51 0.06 5.14
N PHE A 159 -8.71 1.17 5.84
CA PHE A 159 -7.95 1.55 7.04
C PHE A 159 -8.88 1.55 8.25
N ASP A 160 -8.59 0.69 9.22
CA ASP A 160 -9.29 0.64 10.50
C ASP A 160 -8.29 0.99 11.60
N MET A 161 -8.23 2.27 11.95
CA MET A 161 -7.25 2.81 12.88
C MET A 161 -7.85 3.04 14.26
N GLN A 162 -7.12 2.65 15.30
CA GLN A 162 -7.56 2.86 16.69
C GLN A 162 -7.35 4.30 17.16
N PHE A 163 -6.34 5.01 16.63
CA PHE A 163 -6.05 6.39 17.01
C PHE A 163 -5.99 7.32 15.80
N HIS A 164 -4.99 7.21 14.94
CA HIS A 164 -4.85 8.18 13.85
C HIS A 164 -4.46 7.58 12.50
N LEU A 165 -4.86 8.30 11.44
CA LEU A 165 -4.44 8.10 10.06
C LEU A 165 -3.82 9.39 9.54
N ILE A 166 -2.59 9.30 9.05
CA ILE A 166 -1.92 10.38 8.34
C ILE A 166 -1.86 10.01 6.86
N ALA A 167 -2.45 10.83 5.97
CA ALA A 167 -2.40 10.58 4.54
C ALA A 167 -1.86 11.81 3.79
N ASN A 168 -0.78 11.60 3.05
CA ASN A 168 -0.14 12.60 2.20
C ASN A 168 -0.18 12.14 0.74
N LEU A 169 -0.81 12.93 -0.12
CA LEU A 169 -0.95 12.67 -1.53
C LEU A 169 -0.38 13.82 -2.35
N SER A 170 0.38 13.49 -3.40
CA SER A 170 0.91 14.46 -4.36
C SER A 170 0.92 13.91 -5.79
N ASP A 171 1.14 14.79 -6.77
CA ASP A 171 1.43 14.44 -8.15
C ASP A 171 0.36 13.54 -8.80
N ALA A 172 -0.88 14.01 -8.79
CA ALA A 172 -2.05 13.34 -9.39
C ALA A 172 -2.31 11.91 -8.84
N SER A 173 -1.96 11.65 -7.60
CA SER A 173 -2.15 10.35 -6.95
C SER A 173 -3.55 10.18 -6.36
N HIS A 174 -3.95 8.94 -6.11
CA HIS A 174 -5.28 8.60 -5.64
C HIS A 174 -5.27 7.72 -4.39
N LEU A 175 -6.07 8.11 -3.39
CA LEU A 175 -6.42 7.27 -2.24
C LEU A 175 -7.94 7.09 -2.15
N ILE A 176 -8.41 5.84 -2.16
CA ILE A 176 -9.82 5.50 -2.06
C ILE A 176 -10.01 4.47 -0.96
N THR A 177 -10.85 4.78 0.02
CA THR A 177 -11.22 3.83 1.07
C THR A 177 -12.64 3.33 0.86
N PHE A 178 -12.86 2.04 1.18
CA PHE A 178 -14.17 1.38 1.06
C PHE A 178 -14.85 1.17 2.41
N GLY A 179 -14.22 1.60 3.51
CA GLY A 179 -14.71 1.48 4.88
C GLY A 179 -13.60 1.71 5.89
N GLY A 180 -13.90 1.41 7.15
CA GLY A 180 -13.00 1.55 8.28
C GLY A 180 -13.29 2.78 9.14
N THR A 181 -12.44 3.01 10.12
CA THR A 181 -12.53 4.10 11.09
C THR A 181 -11.19 4.75 11.32
N ALA A 182 -11.18 6.03 11.63
CA ALA A 182 -10.01 6.74 12.12
C ALA A 182 -10.48 7.84 13.10
N PRO A 183 -10.31 7.68 14.42
CA PRO A 183 -10.71 8.71 15.37
C PRO A 183 -10.15 10.09 15.06
N TYR A 184 -8.90 10.15 14.62
CA TYR A 184 -8.27 11.37 14.13
C TYR A 184 -7.63 11.12 12.76
N ALA A 185 -7.85 12.02 11.80
CA ALA A 185 -7.20 11.99 10.50
C ALA A 185 -6.47 13.30 10.19
N MET A 186 -5.23 13.20 9.71
CA MET A 186 -4.48 14.32 9.16
C MET A 186 -4.26 14.08 7.68
N ILE A 187 -4.84 14.95 6.85
CA ILE A 187 -4.89 14.78 5.39
C ILE A 187 -4.18 15.95 4.72
N LYS A 188 -3.23 15.64 3.85
CA LYS A 188 -2.57 16.62 3.01
C LYS A 188 -2.62 16.20 1.55
N LEU A 189 -3.21 17.03 0.69
CA LEU A 189 -3.29 16.81 -0.74
C LEU A 189 -2.66 17.98 -1.50
N GLN A 190 -1.88 17.63 -2.54
CA GLN A 190 -1.23 18.60 -3.43
C GLN A 190 -1.32 18.12 -4.88
N ASP A 191 -1.17 19.05 -5.84
CA ASP A 191 -0.91 18.78 -7.25
C ASP A 191 -1.93 17.82 -7.90
N ALA A 192 -3.20 18.23 -7.91
CA ALA A 192 -4.32 17.51 -8.52
C ALA A 192 -4.56 16.07 -7.98
N SER A 193 -4.17 15.82 -6.74
CA SER A 193 -4.41 14.54 -6.09
C SER A 193 -5.87 14.36 -5.66
N LEU A 194 -6.33 13.12 -5.56
CA LEU A 194 -7.70 12.77 -5.23
C LEU A 194 -7.78 11.85 -4.01
N LEU A 195 -8.58 12.27 -3.01
CA LEU A 195 -8.92 11.46 -1.84
C LEU A 195 -10.44 11.16 -1.83
N ASN A 196 -10.80 9.90 -1.67
CA ASN A 196 -12.17 9.52 -1.37
C ASN A 196 -12.22 8.63 -0.13
N MET A 197 -12.60 9.23 1.01
CA MET A 197 -12.77 8.58 2.30
C MET A 197 -14.23 8.66 2.80
N VAL A 198 -15.20 8.84 1.94
CA VAL A 198 -16.60 8.99 2.34
C VAL A 198 -17.17 7.79 3.10
N GLN A 199 -16.60 6.61 2.89
CA GLN A 199 -16.97 5.36 3.58
C GLN A 199 -16.20 5.15 4.89
N THR A 200 -15.14 5.93 5.15
CA THR A 200 -14.37 5.88 6.40
C THR A 200 -14.94 6.92 7.36
N GLU A 201 -15.28 6.48 8.56
CA GLU A 201 -15.80 7.36 9.60
C GLU A 201 -14.65 7.99 10.38
N VAL A 202 -14.61 9.33 10.39
CA VAL A 202 -13.59 10.12 11.10
C VAL A 202 -14.29 11.00 12.15
N ASN A 203 -13.78 11.03 13.39
CA ASN A 203 -14.35 11.93 14.41
C ASN A 203 -13.77 13.35 14.24
N GLU A 204 -12.45 13.47 14.22
CA GLU A 204 -11.76 14.75 14.07
C GLU A 204 -10.80 14.71 12.88
N MET A 205 -10.76 15.78 12.10
CA MET A 205 -9.92 15.86 10.90
C MET A 205 -9.18 17.19 10.82
N HIS A 206 -7.87 17.10 10.56
CA HIS A 206 -7.09 18.22 10.03
C HIS A 206 -6.85 18.02 8.54
N VAL A 207 -7.15 19.03 7.72
CA VAL A 207 -7.10 18.91 6.26
C VAL A 207 -6.42 20.11 5.61
N ASP A 208 -5.37 19.84 4.83
CA ASP A 208 -4.67 20.83 4.01
C ASP A 208 -4.71 20.42 2.54
N LEU A 209 -5.43 21.18 1.72
CA LEU A 209 -5.57 20.94 0.28
C LEU A 209 -4.99 22.09 -0.52
N SER A 210 -4.23 21.77 -1.56
CA SER A 210 -3.70 22.74 -2.51
C SER A 210 -3.56 22.16 -3.93
N GLY A 211 -3.23 23.01 -4.91
CA GLY A 211 -2.90 22.56 -6.27
C GLY A 211 -4.05 21.87 -7.00
N ALA A 212 -5.28 22.41 -6.95
CA ALA A 212 -6.47 21.84 -7.59
C ALA A 212 -6.78 20.39 -7.16
N SER A 213 -6.39 20.00 -5.95
CA SER A 213 -6.72 18.70 -5.39
C SER A 213 -8.17 18.60 -4.92
N GLU A 214 -8.69 17.38 -4.85
CA GLU A 214 -10.06 17.10 -4.45
C GLU A 214 -10.11 16.06 -3.33
N ALA A 215 -10.90 16.31 -2.28
CA ALA A 215 -11.17 15.34 -1.23
C ALA A 215 -12.67 15.18 -0.97
N THR A 216 -13.10 13.95 -0.70
CA THR A 216 -14.44 13.60 -0.22
C THR A 216 -14.32 12.83 1.08
N VAL A 217 -14.88 13.37 2.17
CA VAL A 217 -14.68 12.85 3.52
C VAL A 217 -16.00 12.70 4.30
N ASN A 218 -15.97 11.91 5.39
CA ASN A 218 -17.09 11.75 6.33
C ASN A 218 -16.59 12.05 7.75
N VAL A 219 -16.91 13.24 8.28
CA VAL A 219 -16.40 13.75 9.57
C VAL A 219 -17.55 14.02 10.52
N LYS A 220 -17.43 13.58 11.76
CA LYS A 220 -18.50 13.67 12.77
C LYS A 220 -18.43 14.94 13.60
N ASP A 221 -17.30 15.19 14.28
CA ASP A 221 -17.23 16.11 15.41
C ASP A 221 -16.54 17.43 15.08
N HIS A 222 -15.34 17.38 14.49
CA HIS A 222 -14.54 18.58 14.23
C HIS A 222 -13.72 18.45 12.94
N MET A 223 -13.65 19.55 12.17
CA MET A 223 -12.81 19.65 10.98
C MET A 223 -12.14 21.02 10.91
N GLU A 224 -10.81 21.04 10.81
CA GLU A 224 -10.01 22.24 10.70
C GLU A 224 -8.96 22.12 9.60
N GLY A 225 -8.41 23.26 9.15
CA GLY A 225 -7.31 23.29 8.19
C GLY A 225 -7.44 24.36 7.13
N THR A 226 -6.81 24.14 5.99
CA THR A 226 -6.71 25.13 4.90
C THR A 226 -6.99 24.53 3.52
N LEU A 227 -7.73 25.28 2.70
CA LEU A 227 -7.99 24.97 1.30
C LEU A 227 -7.46 26.12 0.44
N ASN A 228 -6.56 25.83 -0.50
CA ASN A 228 -5.90 26.80 -1.35
C ASN A 228 -5.89 26.37 -2.82
N GLU A 229 -5.58 27.29 -3.73
CA GLU A 229 -5.22 27.01 -5.12
C GLU A 229 -6.27 26.17 -5.86
N SER A 230 -7.54 26.60 -5.81
CA SER A 230 -8.67 25.95 -6.47
C SER A 230 -8.95 24.51 -6.04
N SER A 231 -8.53 24.12 -4.84
CA SER A 231 -8.84 22.83 -4.28
C SER A 231 -10.30 22.73 -3.81
N THR A 232 -10.85 21.53 -3.77
CA THR A 232 -12.24 21.30 -3.36
C THR A 232 -12.33 20.20 -2.30
N LEU A 233 -13.05 20.50 -1.21
CA LEU A 233 -13.37 19.54 -0.17
C LEU A 233 -14.88 19.33 -0.07
N TYR A 234 -15.33 18.12 -0.39
CA TYR A 234 -16.68 17.64 -0.13
C TYR A 234 -16.73 16.94 1.21
N TYR A 235 -17.69 17.27 2.06
CA TYR A 235 -17.80 16.62 3.36
C TYR A 235 -19.24 16.20 3.70
N LYS A 236 -19.33 15.04 4.33
CA LYS A 236 -20.52 14.47 4.93
C LYS A 236 -20.42 14.55 6.47
N GLY A 237 -21.57 14.65 7.15
CA GLY A 237 -21.64 14.78 8.60
C GLY A 237 -22.00 16.19 9.03
N HIS A 238 -21.86 16.47 10.32
CA HIS A 238 -22.16 17.78 10.91
C HIS A 238 -21.03 18.26 11.83
N PRO A 239 -19.77 18.29 11.35
CA PRO A 239 -18.66 18.70 12.19
C PRO A 239 -18.72 20.19 12.52
N GLN A 240 -18.12 20.57 13.64
CA GLN A 240 -17.74 21.97 13.86
C GLN A 240 -16.62 22.31 12.88
N LEU A 241 -16.83 23.36 12.07
CA LEU A 241 -15.91 23.74 11.02
C LEU A 241 -15.00 24.90 11.46
N ASN A 242 -13.71 24.74 11.24
CA ASN A 242 -12.68 25.76 11.36
C ASN A 242 -11.72 25.67 10.16
N VAL A 243 -12.25 25.81 8.93
CA VAL A 243 -11.53 25.62 7.68
C VAL A 243 -11.45 26.95 6.94
N ASP A 244 -10.22 27.39 6.66
CA ASP A 244 -9.95 28.60 5.88
C ASP A 244 -9.87 28.27 4.39
N CYS A 245 -10.62 29.00 3.57
CA CYS A 245 -10.64 28.84 2.10
C CYS A 245 -10.08 30.07 1.42
N SER A 246 -9.12 29.89 0.50
CA SER A 246 -8.54 30.95 -0.30
C SER A 246 -8.35 30.54 -1.76
N ASP A 247 -7.97 31.48 -2.62
CA ASP A 247 -7.56 31.26 -4.00
C ASP A 247 -8.52 30.39 -4.83
N GLY A 248 -9.83 30.64 -4.68
CA GLY A 248 -10.87 29.93 -5.44
C GLY A 248 -11.17 28.52 -4.97
N SER A 249 -10.67 28.11 -3.82
CA SER A 249 -10.99 26.82 -3.20
C SER A 249 -12.43 26.77 -2.66
N GLN A 250 -12.96 25.57 -2.49
CA GLN A 250 -14.35 25.35 -2.10
C GLN A 250 -14.50 24.29 -1.01
N LEU A 251 -15.36 24.60 -0.02
CA LEU A 251 -15.79 23.66 1.03
C LEU A 251 -17.30 23.41 0.84
N ILE A 252 -17.69 22.18 0.52
CA ILE A 252 -19.03 21.82 0.05
C ILE A 252 -19.62 20.68 0.89
N PRO A 253 -20.71 20.91 1.65
CA PRO A 253 -21.45 19.83 2.30
C PRO A 253 -22.28 19.03 1.29
N PHE A 254 -22.51 17.71 1.54
CA PHE A 254 -23.40 16.90 0.69
C PHE A 254 -24.15 15.81 1.48
#